data_81127844a71c38400dd49d23eed46827
#
_entry.id   81127844a71c38400dd49d23eed46827
#
_cell.length_a   1.000
_cell.length_b   1.000
_cell.length_c   1.000
_cell.angle_alpha   90.00
_cell.angle_beta   90.00
_cell.angle_gamma   90.00
#
_symmetry.space_group_name_H-M   'P 1'
#
loop_
_entity.id
_entity.type
_entity.pdbx_description
1 polymer ?
#
loop_
_entity_poly.entity_id
_entity_poly.type
_entity_poly.pdbx_seq_one_letter_code
_entity_poly.pdbx_strand_id
1 'polypeptide(L)'
;MSGGAPSRESVVLAVDLGTTEVKVGLVALDGRLLALARAGYPTATDPATGRAEQDPDAWWAAIGLAVREVMRTEVGEVVAIGLDGHGPSLVAVDAAGRPTRSAIIWQDTRSTAEQAELAAATGLEGWALAGLPAALWVERHEPAVAAATCWYLATWDVLALRLTGRPATSLAEGQPFPDAGTLDRLGLPGAKVPPAVRAGSVVGQLSAEAATSLGVRPGIPVVAGMVDAWASFHGAGMLRAGDAMDPGGAAGGFGIYWDRPLVVPGSFSTIAPLPGLYSVGGAMAATGRAVDWFRVEVLGGVLTTEALLEEAGGTAPGADGLLFLPYLAGERSPLWDPSARGAFVGLSLQHGRGHLARAIVEASALAIRHVAEGIVAAGAEVRTMRVCGGPARSELWNQIKADVTGFEVEVPAVLETAVAGSAILAATGIGAWPDLPAAIGGMSRVRRHLSPRPELRARYDRMFDAYRRLHPAIAPIVRELQEGGA
;
A
#
# COMPACT_ATOMS: atom_id res chain seq x y z
N MET A 1 -43.51 21.86 -20.57
CA MET A 1 -42.13 21.30 -20.72
C MET A 1 -41.44 21.46 -19.39
N SER A 2 -41.48 20.41 -18.57
CA SER A 2 -40.77 20.34 -17.28
C SER A 2 -39.29 20.06 -17.57
N GLY A 3 -38.48 21.12 -17.55
CA GLY A 3 -37.02 20.96 -17.54
C GLY A 3 -36.62 20.29 -16.21
N GLY A 4 -36.46 18.95 -16.24
CA GLY A 4 -35.84 18.24 -15.15
C GLY A 4 -34.41 18.78 -14.98
N ALA A 5 -34.05 19.18 -13.76
CA ALA A 5 -32.66 19.50 -13.45
C ALA A 5 -31.81 18.30 -13.88
N PRO A 6 -30.62 18.50 -14.48
CA PRO A 6 -29.75 17.39 -14.83
C PRO A 6 -29.50 16.54 -13.58
N SER A 7 -29.77 15.24 -13.68
CA SER A 7 -29.49 14.31 -12.57
C SER A 7 -28.01 14.42 -12.20
N ARG A 8 -27.73 14.74 -10.93
CA ARG A 8 -26.35 14.77 -10.44
C ARG A 8 -25.72 13.38 -10.66
N GLU A 9 -24.47 13.36 -11.11
CA GLU A 9 -23.72 12.10 -11.32
C GLU A 9 -23.59 11.34 -10.00
N SER A 10 -23.84 10.02 -10.01
CA SER A 10 -23.65 9.17 -8.84
C SER A 10 -22.17 8.94 -8.58
N VAL A 11 -21.72 9.21 -7.36
CA VAL A 11 -20.32 9.07 -6.95
C VAL A 11 -20.18 8.25 -5.66
N VAL A 12 -19.05 7.59 -5.53
CA VAL A 12 -18.59 6.97 -4.28
C VAL A 12 -17.71 7.96 -3.54
N LEU A 13 -17.95 8.15 -2.24
CA LEU A 13 -17.01 8.78 -1.31
C LEU A 13 -16.03 7.70 -0.85
N ALA A 14 -14.82 7.68 -1.40
CA ALA A 14 -13.79 6.70 -1.10
C ALA A 14 -12.79 7.28 -0.09
N VAL A 15 -12.52 6.53 0.98
CA VAL A 15 -11.60 6.91 2.07
C VAL A 15 -10.46 5.91 2.13
N ASP A 16 -9.26 6.35 1.79
CA ASP A 16 -7.99 5.63 1.93
C ASP A 16 -7.27 6.16 3.18
N LEU A 17 -7.29 5.37 4.26
CA LEU A 17 -6.53 5.67 5.48
C LEU A 17 -5.11 5.11 5.36
N GLY A 18 -4.20 5.85 4.69
CA GLY A 18 -2.79 5.48 4.56
C GLY A 18 -2.00 5.66 5.86
N THR A 19 -0.71 5.31 5.86
CA THR A 19 0.12 5.39 7.08
C THR A 19 0.43 6.83 7.53
N THR A 20 0.54 7.80 6.63
CA THR A 20 0.97 9.18 6.94
C THR A 20 -0.12 10.22 6.71
N GLU A 21 -1.07 9.91 5.89
CA GLU A 21 -2.17 10.79 5.50
C GLU A 21 -3.40 9.97 5.11
N VAL A 22 -4.58 10.53 5.32
CA VAL A 22 -5.80 10.05 4.68
C VAL A 22 -5.95 10.72 3.32
N LYS A 23 -6.43 9.96 2.35
CA LYS A 23 -6.90 10.49 1.07
C LYS A 23 -8.39 10.21 0.93
N VAL A 24 -9.14 11.22 0.55
CA VAL A 24 -10.57 11.10 0.30
C VAL A 24 -10.85 11.53 -1.13
N GLY A 25 -11.52 10.66 -1.88
CA GLY A 25 -11.88 10.92 -3.27
C GLY A 25 -13.37 10.82 -3.53
N LEU A 26 -13.87 11.63 -4.47
CA LEU A 26 -15.16 11.43 -5.12
C LEU A 26 -14.92 10.73 -6.45
N VAL A 27 -15.35 9.47 -6.55
CA VAL A 27 -15.12 8.62 -7.72
C VAL A 27 -16.47 8.30 -8.37
N ALA A 28 -16.61 8.62 -9.65
CA ALA A 28 -17.78 8.25 -10.43
C ALA A 28 -17.88 6.72 -10.59
N LEU A 29 -19.10 6.20 -10.82
CA LEU A 29 -19.32 4.77 -10.99
C LEU A 29 -18.66 4.16 -12.25
N ASP A 30 -18.11 5.02 -13.12
CA ASP A 30 -17.28 4.62 -14.26
C ASP A 30 -15.75 4.68 -13.99
N GLY A 31 -15.36 4.96 -12.74
CA GLY A 31 -13.97 4.96 -12.27
C GLY A 31 -13.24 6.31 -12.41
N ARG A 32 -13.86 7.39 -12.90
CA ARG A 32 -13.22 8.72 -12.94
C ARG A 32 -13.11 9.31 -11.55
N LEU A 33 -11.92 9.73 -11.17
CA LEU A 33 -11.68 10.51 -9.96
C LEU A 33 -12.03 11.97 -10.24
N LEU A 34 -13.09 12.47 -9.60
CA LEU A 34 -13.64 13.81 -9.83
C LEU A 34 -13.09 14.85 -8.85
N ALA A 35 -12.80 14.42 -7.62
CA ALA A 35 -12.18 15.26 -6.60
C ALA A 35 -11.30 14.42 -5.69
N LEU A 36 -10.26 15.03 -5.12
CA LEU A 36 -9.34 14.39 -4.18
C LEU A 36 -8.87 15.43 -3.16
N ALA A 37 -8.93 15.06 -1.88
CA ALA A 37 -8.32 15.82 -0.81
C ALA A 37 -7.45 14.90 0.07
N ARG A 38 -6.52 15.52 0.83
CA ARG A 38 -5.56 14.84 1.69
C ARG A 38 -5.45 15.56 3.02
N ALA A 39 -5.25 14.81 4.09
CA ALA A 39 -4.94 15.38 5.39
C ALA A 39 -4.00 14.45 6.16
N GLY A 40 -2.91 15.00 6.68
CA GLY A 40 -1.90 14.25 7.43
C GLY A 40 -2.24 14.13 8.91
N TYR A 41 -1.58 13.17 9.56
CA TYR A 41 -1.61 12.97 11.02
C TYR A 41 -0.27 12.41 11.52
N PRO A 42 0.06 12.63 12.80
CA PRO A 42 1.34 12.21 13.35
C PRO A 42 1.39 10.71 13.63
N THR A 43 2.60 10.14 13.54
CA THR A 43 2.95 8.82 14.05
C THR A 43 3.93 8.97 15.21
N ALA A 44 3.66 8.33 16.34
CA ALA A 44 4.57 8.24 17.46
C ALA A 44 5.41 6.95 17.32
N THR A 45 6.71 7.09 17.17
CA THR A 45 7.65 5.96 17.06
C THR A 45 8.71 6.03 18.16
N ASP A 46 9.10 4.86 18.65
CA ASP A 46 10.23 4.69 19.54
C ASP A 46 11.05 3.46 19.09
N PRO A 47 12.14 3.68 18.37
CA PRO A 47 12.98 2.59 17.87
C PRO A 47 13.61 1.73 18.98
N ALA A 48 13.82 2.28 20.19
CA ALA A 48 14.42 1.55 21.30
C ALA A 48 13.47 0.46 21.85
N THR A 49 12.17 0.70 21.78
CA THR A 49 11.14 -0.25 22.24
C THR A 49 10.43 -0.98 21.10
N GLY A 50 10.67 -0.58 19.85
CA GLY A 50 9.95 -1.09 18.68
C GLY A 50 8.51 -0.56 18.55
N ARG A 51 8.14 0.48 19.35
CA ARG A 51 6.80 1.06 19.35
C ARG A 51 6.54 1.90 18.12
N ALA A 52 5.37 1.68 17.49
CA ALA A 52 4.82 2.57 16.46
C ALA A 52 3.30 2.67 16.65
N GLU A 53 2.82 3.86 16.97
CA GLU A 53 1.43 4.09 17.35
C GLU A 53 0.86 5.37 16.73
N GLN A 54 -0.46 5.37 16.53
CA GLN A 54 -1.21 6.53 16.03
C GLN A 54 -2.50 6.73 16.83
N ASP A 55 -2.96 7.96 16.90
CA ASP A 55 -4.23 8.30 17.54
C ASP A 55 -5.39 8.13 16.53
N PRO A 56 -6.37 7.22 16.77
CA PRO A 56 -7.53 7.05 15.89
C PRO A 56 -8.44 8.28 15.83
N ASP A 57 -8.40 9.16 16.82
CA ASP A 57 -9.16 10.41 16.80
C ASP A 57 -8.51 11.44 15.87
N ALA A 58 -7.18 11.44 15.76
CA ALA A 58 -6.48 12.23 14.75
C ALA A 58 -6.84 11.79 13.33
N TRP A 59 -7.00 10.47 13.07
CA TRP A 59 -7.50 9.97 11.79
C TRP A 59 -8.90 10.52 11.48
N TRP A 60 -9.81 10.44 12.45
CA TRP A 60 -11.18 10.92 12.28
C TRP A 60 -11.24 12.41 11.98
N ALA A 61 -10.43 13.22 12.67
CA ALA A 61 -10.31 14.65 12.41
C ALA A 61 -9.80 14.92 10.98
N ALA A 62 -8.76 14.20 10.55
CA ALA A 62 -8.20 14.31 9.20
C ALA A 62 -9.21 13.91 8.11
N ILE A 63 -9.95 12.80 8.32
CA ILE A 63 -11.05 12.37 7.43
C ILE A 63 -12.10 13.49 7.32
N GLY A 64 -12.52 14.06 8.45
CA GLY A 64 -13.49 15.15 8.45
C GLY A 64 -13.03 16.40 7.68
N LEU A 65 -11.73 16.73 7.74
CA LEU A 65 -11.15 17.82 6.94
C LEU A 65 -11.20 17.48 5.45
N ALA A 66 -10.71 16.31 5.06
CA ALA A 66 -10.64 15.90 3.66
C ALA A 66 -12.04 15.70 3.04
N VAL A 67 -13.00 15.13 3.77
CA VAL A 67 -14.39 14.98 3.32
C VAL A 67 -15.01 16.35 3.06
N ARG A 68 -14.90 17.29 4.00
CA ARG A 68 -15.44 18.67 3.80
C ARG A 68 -14.82 19.36 2.60
N GLU A 69 -13.55 19.10 2.31
CA GLU A 69 -12.86 19.69 1.16
C GLU A 69 -13.40 19.11 -0.16
N VAL A 70 -13.50 17.81 -0.33
CA VAL A 70 -14.02 17.20 -1.57
C VAL A 70 -15.49 17.53 -1.79
N MET A 71 -16.29 17.65 -0.72
CA MET A 71 -17.72 17.96 -0.82
C MET A 71 -18.00 19.41 -1.29
N ARG A 72 -17.02 20.32 -1.20
CA ARG A 72 -17.13 21.69 -1.77
C ARG A 72 -17.17 21.70 -3.30
N THR A 73 -16.73 20.64 -3.95
CA THR A 73 -16.68 20.57 -5.42
C THR A 73 -18.07 20.37 -6.05
N GLU A 74 -19.06 19.89 -5.28
CA GLU A 74 -20.45 19.65 -5.71
C GLU A 74 -20.60 18.82 -7.00
N VAL A 75 -19.61 17.97 -7.31
CA VAL A 75 -19.49 17.25 -8.60
C VAL A 75 -20.42 16.05 -8.73
N GLY A 76 -21.16 15.67 -7.68
CA GLY A 76 -22.07 14.52 -7.76
C GLY A 76 -22.90 14.28 -6.51
N GLU A 77 -23.74 13.24 -6.56
CA GLU A 77 -24.47 12.71 -5.40
C GLU A 77 -23.75 11.47 -4.84
N VAL A 78 -23.39 11.52 -3.55
CA VAL A 78 -22.75 10.38 -2.89
C VAL A 78 -23.78 9.26 -2.68
N VAL A 79 -23.55 8.11 -3.34
CA VAL A 79 -24.43 6.94 -3.29
C VAL A 79 -23.88 5.79 -2.41
N ALA A 80 -22.58 5.80 -2.11
CA ALA A 80 -21.94 4.86 -1.21
C ALA A 80 -20.67 5.46 -0.59
N ILE A 81 -20.23 4.88 0.54
CA ILE A 81 -18.94 5.15 1.17
C ILE A 81 -18.10 3.87 1.08
N GLY A 82 -16.91 3.97 0.46
CA GLY A 82 -15.91 2.93 0.36
C GLY A 82 -14.74 3.22 1.29
N LEU A 83 -14.18 2.18 1.88
CA LEU A 83 -13.15 2.27 2.92
C LEU A 83 -11.97 1.35 2.59
N ASP A 84 -10.78 1.81 2.87
CA ASP A 84 -9.61 0.98 3.08
C ASP A 84 -8.73 1.58 4.18
N GLY A 85 -7.70 0.86 4.58
CA GLY A 85 -6.77 1.39 5.56
C GLY A 85 -5.49 0.58 5.65
N HIS A 86 -4.47 1.23 6.21
CA HIS A 86 -3.16 0.60 6.40
C HIS A 86 -3.25 -0.60 7.35
N GLY A 87 -2.50 -1.64 7.05
CA GLY A 87 -2.47 -2.87 7.83
C GLY A 87 -1.22 -3.73 7.61
N PRO A 88 -1.03 -4.76 8.46
CA PRO A 88 -1.87 -5.11 9.62
C PRO A 88 -1.71 -4.12 10.78
N SER A 89 -2.79 -3.54 11.25
CA SER A 89 -2.82 -2.58 12.37
C SER A 89 -3.99 -2.91 13.28
N LEU A 90 -3.86 -2.57 14.57
CA LEU A 90 -4.85 -2.86 15.59
C LEU A 90 -5.41 -1.58 16.22
N VAL A 91 -6.73 -1.51 16.31
CA VAL A 91 -7.45 -0.51 17.11
C VAL A 91 -8.28 -1.22 18.17
N ALA A 92 -8.01 -0.95 19.44
CA ALA A 92 -8.78 -1.44 20.57
C ALA A 92 -9.83 -0.38 20.96
N VAL A 93 -11.11 -0.77 21.04
CA VAL A 93 -12.21 0.16 21.35
C VAL A 93 -13.12 -0.36 22.46
N ASP A 94 -13.72 0.57 23.21
CA ASP A 94 -14.75 0.27 24.21
C ASP A 94 -16.13 -0.05 23.55
N ALA A 95 -17.14 -0.33 24.37
CA ALA A 95 -18.49 -0.63 23.89
C ALA A 95 -19.17 0.55 23.16
N ALA A 96 -18.69 1.78 23.35
CA ALA A 96 -19.17 2.96 22.66
C ALA A 96 -18.37 3.26 21.38
N GLY A 97 -17.41 2.39 21.01
CA GLY A 97 -16.53 2.56 19.85
C GLY A 97 -15.42 3.58 20.03
N ARG A 98 -15.15 4.02 21.26
CA ARG A 98 -14.05 4.96 21.57
C ARG A 98 -12.74 4.19 21.75
N PRO A 99 -11.62 4.68 21.22
CA PRO A 99 -10.32 4.03 21.42
C PRO A 99 -9.98 3.90 22.91
N THR A 100 -9.57 2.70 23.34
CA THR A 100 -9.08 2.47 24.72
C THR A 100 -7.60 2.74 24.84
N ARG A 101 -6.90 2.89 23.71
CA ARG A 101 -5.50 3.27 23.57
C ARG A 101 -5.22 3.79 22.16
N SER A 102 -4.02 4.35 21.93
CA SER A 102 -3.52 4.59 20.56
C SER A 102 -3.45 3.28 19.76
N ALA A 103 -3.73 3.35 18.46
CA ALA A 103 -3.64 2.21 17.56
C ALA A 103 -2.20 1.69 17.47
N ILE A 104 -2.01 0.39 17.52
CA ILE A 104 -0.74 -0.27 17.20
C ILE A 104 -0.70 -0.44 15.68
N ILE A 105 0.23 0.24 15.00
CA ILE A 105 0.28 0.19 13.54
C ILE A 105 1.26 -0.88 13.03
N TRP A 106 1.18 -1.20 11.76
CA TRP A 106 1.94 -2.27 11.10
C TRP A 106 3.48 -2.18 11.23
N GLN A 107 4.00 -1.00 11.60
CA GLN A 107 5.43 -0.76 11.84
C GLN A 107 5.87 -1.15 13.27
N ASP A 108 4.93 -1.45 14.16
CA ASP A 108 5.21 -1.85 15.54
C ASP A 108 5.75 -3.28 15.60
N THR A 109 6.84 -3.48 16.32
CA THR A 109 7.52 -4.78 16.39
C THR A 109 7.37 -5.49 17.75
N ARG A 110 6.60 -4.92 18.69
CA ARG A 110 6.48 -5.46 20.06
C ARG A 110 5.80 -6.82 20.11
N SER A 111 4.90 -7.13 19.19
CA SER A 111 4.09 -8.38 19.17
C SER A 111 4.72 -9.53 18.37
N THR A 112 6.06 -9.53 18.18
CA THR A 112 6.75 -10.54 17.37
C THR A 112 6.64 -11.95 17.98
N ALA A 113 6.64 -12.08 19.31
CA ALA A 113 6.48 -13.36 20.01
C ALA A 113 5.06 -13.91 19.81
N GLU A 114 4.04 -13.06 19.95
CA GLU A 114 2.63 -13.39 19.74
C GLU A 114 2.35 -13.76 18.28
N GLN A 115 3.04 -13.12 17.35
CA GLN A 115 2.96 -13.47 15.93
C GLN A 115 3.46 -14.90 15.67
N ALA A 116 4.60 -15.27 16.24
CA ALA A 116 5.14 -16.62 16.10
C ALA A 116 4.23 -17.68 16.71
N GLU A 117 3.64 -17.39 17.89
CA GLU A 117 2.71 -18.29 18.57
C GLU A 117 1.42 -18.49 17.78
N LEU A 118 0.81 -17.39 17.29
CA LEU A 118 -0.37 -17.44 16.44
C LEU A 118 -0.09 -18.21 15.15
N ALA A 119 1.06 -17.98 14.50
CA ALA A 119 1.44 -18.69 13.30
C ALA A 119 1.55 -20.20 13.54
N ALA A 120 2.20 -20.61 14.65
CA ALA A 120 2.33 -22.03 15.01
C ALA A 120 0.97 -22.69 15.30
N ALA A 121 0.04 -21.96 15.92
CA ALA A 121 -1.27 -22.50 16.31
C ALA A 121 -2.28 -22.55 15.16
N THR A 122 -2.17 -21.63 14.18
CA THR A 122 -3.17 -21.47 13.12
C THR A 122 -2.68 -21.88 11.74
N GLY A 123 -1.37 -22.01 11.53
CA GLY A 123 -0.76 -22.18 10.22
C GLY A 123 -0.83 -20.94 9.32
N LEU A 124 -1.28 -19.79 9.86
CA LEU A 124 -1.33 -18.52 9.15
C LEU A 124 -0.07 -17.71 9.42
N GLU A 125 0.42 -17.01 8.40
CA GLU A 125 1.64 -16.20 8.52
C GLU A 125 1.44 -14.77 8.03
N GLY A 126 2.25 -13.86 8.56
CA GLY A 126 2.34 -12.47 8.11
C GLY A 126 0.97 -11.76 8.09
N TRP A 127 0.57 -11.27 6.95
CA TRP A 127 -0.65 -10.48 6.77
C TRP A 127 -1.95 -11.25 7.01
N ALA A 128 -1.93 -12.59 6.91
CA ALA A 128 -3.10 -13.41 7.20
C ALA A 128 -3.50 -13.39 8.68
N LEU A 129 -2.58 -13.04 9.57
CA LEU A 129 -2.85 -12.85 11.00
C LEU A 129 -3.51 -11.51 11.33
N ALA A 130 -3.57 -10.57 10.38
CA ALA A 130 -4.10 -9.22 10.57
C ALA A 130 -3.56 -8.54 11.84
N GLY A 131 -4.38 -7.88 12.64
CA GLY A 131 -4.02 -7.26 13.92
C GLY A 131 -4.00 -8.19 15.14
N LEU A 132 -4.24 -9.51 14.96
CA LEU A 132 -4.34 -10.47 16.07
C LEU A 132 -3.08 -10.58 16.93
N PRO A 133 -1.84 -10.56 16.39
CA PRO A 133 -0.64 -10.53 17.22
C PRO A 133 -0.60 -9.35 18.20
N ALA A 134 -0.94 -8.16 17.72
CA ALA A 134 -1.00 -6.97 18.56
C ALA A 134 -2.15 -7.05 19.59
N ALA A 135 -3.29 -7.65 19.24
CA ALA A 135 -4.40 -7.87 20.17
C ALA A 135 -3.99 -8.82 21.31
N LEU A 136 -3.34 -9.91 20.99
CA LEU A 136 -2.82 -10.87 21.98
C LEU A 136 -1.75 -10.23 22.88
N TRP A 137 -0.89 -9.37 22.29
CA TRP A 137 0.08 -8.60 23.06
C TRP A 137 -0.61 -7.65 24.05
N VAL A 138 -1.69 -6.95 23.65
CA VAL A 138 -2.46 -6.07 24.55
C VAL A 138 -3.08 -6.88 25.70
N GLU A 139 -3.68 -8.04 25.43
CA GLU A 139 -4.25 -8.90 26.47
C GLU A 139 -3.21 -9.29 27.53
N ARG A 140 -1.97 -9.52 27.15
CA ARG A 140 -0.89 -9.99 28.03
C ARG A 140 -0.16 -8.88 28.76
N HIS A 141 0.05 -7.73 28.11
CA HIS A 141 0.96 -6.69 28.61
C HIS A 141 0.22 -5.43 29.10
N GLU A 142 -1.06 -5.26 28.72
CA GLU A 142 -1.85 -4.07 29.09
C GLU A 142 -3.21 -4.45 29.70
N PRO A 143 -3.25 -5.12 30.88
CA PRO A 143 -4.48 -5.69 31.44
C PRO A 143 -5.58 -4.65 31.71
N ALA A 144 -5.24 -3.41 32.02
CA ALA A 144 -6.23 -2.35 32.20
C ALA A 144 -6.89 -1.93 30.87
N VAL A 145 -6.09 -1.86 29.78
CA VAL A 145 -6.60 -1.61 28.42
C VAL A 145 -7.45 -2.79 27.96
N ALA A 146 -6.92 -4.00 28.14
CA ALA A 146 -7.66 -5.23 27.79
C ALA A 146 -9.03 -5.29 28.49
N ALA A 147 -9.11 -4.98 29.79
CA ALA A 147 -10.37 -4.96 30.54
C ALA A 147 -11.35 -3.89 30.03
N ALA A 148 -10.88 -2.75 29.54
CA ALA A 148 -11.71 -1.69 28.98
C ALA A 148 -12.12 -1.94 27.52
N THR A 149 -11.44 -2.86 26.81
CA THR A 149 -11.64 -3.13 25.39
C THR A 149 -12.82 -4.07 25.19
N CYS A 150 -13.77 -3.63 24.36
CA CYS A 150 -14.88 -4.44 23.87
C CYS A 150 -14.52 -5.11 22.53
N TRP A 151 -13.88 -4.38 21.63
CA TRP A 151 -13.56 -4.88 20.28
C TRP A 151 -12.13 -4.59 19.87
N TYR A 152 -11.51 -5.57 19.20
CA TYR A 152 -10.25 -5.44 18.45
C TYR A 152 -10.57 -5.36 16.95
N LEU A 153 -10.16 -4.28 16.30
CA LEU A 153 -10.57 -3.91 14.94
C LEU A 153 -9.35 -3.59 14.08
N ALA A 154 -9.47 -3.85 12.78
CA ALA A 154 -8.57 -3.27 11.79
C ALA A 154 -8.89 -1.77 11.56
N THR A 155 -8.01 -1.05 10.86
CA THR A 155 -8.19 0.38 10.60
C THR A 155 -9.46 0.68 9.81
N TRP A 156 -9.75 -0.09 8.74
CA TRP A 156 -10.99 0.06 7.97
C TRP A 156 -12.24 -0.36 8.73
N ASP A 157 -12.13 -1.31 9.66
CA ASP A 157 -13.25 -1.78 10.47
C ASP A 157 -13.63 -0.75 11.55
N VAL A 158 -12.65 -0.07 12.16
CA VAL A 158 -12.98 1.03 13.10
C VAL A 158 -13.60 2.21 12.40
N LEU A 159 -13.23 2.50 11.14
CA LEU A 159 -13.90 3.52 10.34
C LEU A 159 -15.35 3.11 10.05
N ALA A 160 -15.61 1.86 9.68
CA ALA A 160 -16.94 1.34 9.47
C ALA A 160 -17.80 1.42 10.74
N LEU A 161 -17.23 1.08 11.91
CA LEU A 161 -17.88 1.23 13.21
C LEU A 161 -18.25 2.69 13.51
N ARG A 162 -17.32 3.64 13.33
CA ARG A 162 -17.57 5.08 13.56
C ARG A 162 -18.64 5.65 12.64
N LEU A 163 -18.69 5.17 11.40
CA LEU A 163 -19.68 5.62 10.41
C LEU A 163 -21.07 5.04 10.68
N THR A 164 -21.17 3.80 11.15
CA THR A 164 -22.45 3.06 11.20
C THR A 164 -22.93 2.69 12.60
N GLY A 165 -22.05 2.72 13.59
CA GLY A 165 -22.30 2.17 14.92
C GLY A 165 -22.30 0.62 14.99
N ARG A 166 -21.88 -0.08 13.93
CA ARG A 166 -21.89 -1.54 13.81
C ARG A 166 -20.49 -2.11 13.78
N PRO A 167 -20.10 -2.90 14.80
CA PRO A 167 -18.80 -3.59 14.77
C PRO A 167 -18.86 -4.78 13.80
N ALA A 168 -17.81 -4.93 13.00
CA ALA A 168 -17.61 -6.03 12.06
C ALA A 168 -16.12 -6.27 11.83
N THR A 169 -15.76 -7.49 11.47
CA THR A 169 -14.41 -7.84 10.96
C THR A 169 -14.53 -8.12 9.47
N SER A 170 -13.98 -7.24 8.65
CA SER A 170 -14.05 -7.37 7.19
C SER A 170 -12.97 -8.29 6.68
N LEU A 171 -13.36 -9.35 5.97
CA LEU A 171 -12.47 -10.35 5.39
C LEU A 171 -12.69 -10.43 3.87
N ALA A 172 -11.60 -10.57 3.11
CA ALA A 172 -11.70 -10.88 1.69
C ALA A 172 -12.30 -12.29 1.48
N GLU A 173 -12.88 -12.52 0.31
CA GLU A 173 -13.45 -13.82 -0.01
C GLU A 173 -12.37 -14.92 0.00
N GLY A 174 -12.61 -15.98 0.77
CA GLY A 174 -11.66 -17.08 0.97
C GLY A 174 -10.48 -16.77 1.90
N GLN A 175 -10.42 -15.58 2.49
CA GLN A 175 -9.38 -15.24 3.45
C GLN A 175 -9.56 -16.11 4.71
N PRO A 176 -8.52 -16.89 5.09
CA PRO A 176 -8.57 -17.67 6.32
C PRO A 176 -8.51 -16.72 7.53
N PHE A 177 -9.26 -17.08 8.57
CA PHE A 177 -9.28 -16.35 9.83
C PHE A 177 -9.50 -17.34 10.98
N PRO A 178 -8.80 -17.23 12.13
CA PRO A 178 -8.97 -18.14 13.25
C PRO A 178 -10.37 -18.08 13.84
N ASP A 179 -10.91 -19.23 14.23
CA ASP A 179 -12.17 -19.29 14.99
C ASP A 179 -11.98 -18.80 16.44
N ALA A 180 -13.08 -18.39 17.06
CA ALA A 180 -13.09 -17.87 18.43
C ALA A 180 -12.48 -18.84 19.44
N GLY A 181 -12.76 -20.15 19.33
CA GLY A 181 -12.20 -21.14 20.25
C GLY A 181 -10.69 -21.31 20.12
N THR A 182 -10.13 -21.12 18.94
CA THR A 182 -8.68 -21.07 18.73
C THR A 182 -8.07 -19.84 19.38
N LEU A 183 -8.70 -18.67 19.23
CA LEU A 183 -8.26 -17.43 19.88
C LEU A 183 -8.33 -17.52 21.41
N ASP A 184 -9.43 -18.07 21.95
CA ASP A 184 -9.62 -18.27 23.40
C ASP A 184 -8.51 -19.16 24.00
N ARG A 185 -8.11 -20.25 23.31
CA ARG A 185 -7.02 -21.12 23.76
C ARG A 185 -5.66 -20.42 23.82
N LEU A 186 -5.46 -19.41 23.01
CA LEU A 186 -4.24 -18.60 23.00
C LEU A 186 -4.26 -17.45 24.01
N GLY A 187 -5.41 -17.24 24.67
CA GLY A 187 -5.60 -16.15 25.63
C GLY A 187 -6.06 -14.82 25.01
N LEU A 188 -6.52 -14.85 23.76
CA LEU A 188 -7.20 -13.73 23.12
C LEU A 188 -8.71 -14.02 23.12
N PRO A 189 -9.53 -13.33 23.94
CA PRO A 189 -10.96 -13.60 24.01
C PRO A 189 -11.63 -13.43 22.62
N GLY A 190 -12.10 -14.53 22.04
CA GLY A 190 -12.74 -14.53 20.73
C GLY A 190 -13.98 -13.65 20.66
N ALA A 191 -14.64 -13.43 21.81
CA ALA A 191 -15.78 -12.52 21.95
C ALA A 191 -15.42 -11.05 21.68
N LYS A 192 -14.13 -10.67 21.75
CA LYS A 192 -13.64 -9.31 21.43
C LYS A 192 -13.32 -9.12 19.94
N VAL A 193 -13.45 -10.15 19.13
CA VAL A 193 -13.36 -10.07 17.67
C VAL A 193 -14.77 -10.03 17.10
N PRO A 194 -15.18 -8.94 16.44
CA PRO A 194 -16.54 -8.83 15.90
C PRO A 194 -16.84 -9.89 14.84
N PRO A 195 -18.14 -10.14 14.57
CA PRO A 195 -18.55 -11.07 13.51
C PRO A 195 -17.93 -10.74 12.17
N ALA A 196 -17.47 -11.76 11.45
CA ALA A 196 -16.90 -11.61 10.13
C ALA A 196 -17.96 -11.22 9.09
N VAL A 197 -17.62 -10.29 8.22
CA VAL A 197 -18.39 -9.90 7.04
C VAL A 197 -17.48 -9.95 5.81
N ARG A 198 -18.05 -10.15 4.63
CA ARG A 198 -17.28 -10.13 3.39
C ARG A 198 -16.91 -8.68 3.04
N ALA A 199 -15.65 -8.41 2.74
CA ALA A 199 -15.21 -7.15 2.14
C ALA A 199 -16.04 -6.86 0.87
N GLY A 200 -16.48 -5.62 0.70
CA GLY A 200 -17.39 -5.26 -0.37
C GLY A 200 -18.89 -5.46 -0.06
N SER A 201 -19.27 -5.98 1.12
CA SER A 201 -20.67 -6.01 1.54
C SER A 201 -21.08 -4.72 2.26
N VAL A 202 -22.35 -4.33 2.19
CA VAL A 202 -22.86 -3.19 2.97
C VAL A 202 -22.94 -3.58 4.44
N VAL A 203 -22.17 -2.92 5.31
CA VAL A 203 -22.16 -3.16 6.77
C VAL A 203 -23.22 -2.35 7.51
N GLY A 204 -23.71 -1.27 6.93
CA GLY A 204 -24.71 -0.40 7.52
C GLY A 204 -24.92 0.85 6.69
N GLN A 205 -25.66 1.80 7.30
CA GLN A 205 -25.87 3.12 6.73
C GLN A 205 -25.17 4.16 7.59
N LEU A 206 -24.72 5.25 6.96
CA LEU A 206 -24.12 6.38 7.65
C LEU A 206 -25.10 6.91 8.70
N SER A 207 -24.69 6.90 9.96
CA SER A 207 -25.45 7.38 11.10
C SER A 207 -25.65 8.91 11.02
N ALA A 208 -26.69 9.42 11.69
CA ALA A 208 -26.93 10.86 11.74
C ALA A 208 -25.78 11.63 12.42
N GLU A 209 -25.17 11.02 13.45
CA GLU A 209 -24.02 11.62 14.17
C GLU A 209 -22.80 11.75 13.26
N ALA A 210 -22.39 10.64 12.61
CA ALA A 210 -21.25 10.65 11.69
C ALA A 210 -21.53 11.56 10.48
N ALA A 211 -22.76 11.56 9.95
CA ALA A 211 -23.18 12.44 8.86
C ALA A 211 -23.00 13.92 9.22
N THR A 212 -23.41 14.31 10.42
CA THR A 212 -23.24 15.68 10.94
C THR A 212 -21.77 16.03 11.09
N SER A 213 -20.94 15.12 11.64
CA SER A 213 -19.49 15.33 11.80
C SER A 213 -18.76 15.52 10.47
N LEU A 214 -19.15 14.76 9.44
CA LEU A 214 -18.53 14.79 8.12
C LEU A 214 -19.12 15.86 7.17
N GLY A 215 -20.31 16.39 7.48
CA GLY A 215 -21.01 17.33 6.61
C GLY A 215 -21.62 16.70 5.35
N VAL A 216 -22.06 15.44 5.45
CA VAL A 216 -22.73 14.69 4.38
C VAL A 216 -24.11 14.23 4.82
N ARG A 217 -24.98 13.82 3.89
CA ARG A 217 -26.33 13.33 4.25
C ARG A 217 -26.27 11.99 4.99
N PRO A 218 -27.14 11.73 5.98
CA PRO A 218 -27.24 10.41 6.62
C PRO A 218 -27.86 9.36 5.69
N GLY A 219 -27.74 8.10 6.07
CA GLY A 219 -28.37 6.99 5.36
C GLY A 219 -27.63 6.52 4.11
N ILE A 220 -26.44 7.04 3.81
CA ILE A 220 -25.59 6.56 2.72
C ILE A 220 -25.07 5.16 3.10
N PRO A 221 -25.16 4.14 2.22
CA PRO A 221 -24.58 2.84 2.45
C PRO A 221 -23.06 2.93 2.71
N VAL A 222 -22.59 2.26 3.77
CA VAL A 222 -21.16 2.10 4.09
C VAL A 222 -20.77 0.66 3.79
N VAL A 223 -19.72 0.49 3.01
CA VAL A 223 -19.27 -0.81 2.51
C VAL A 223 -18.05 -1.27 3.30
N ALA A 224 -18.03 -2.55 3.67
CA ALA A 224 -16.91 -3.22 4.35
C ALA A 224 -15.63 -3.07 3.54
N GLY A 225 -14.60 -2.53 4.16
CA GLY A 225 -13.31 -2.23 3.53
C GLY A 225 -12.35 -3.40 3.48
N MET A 226 -11.10 -3.10 3.16
CA MET A 226 -9.97 -4.02 3.19
C MET A 226 -8.66 -3.27 3.42
N VAL A 227 -7.55 -4.00 3.49
CA VAL A 227 -6.22 -3.38 3.56
C VAL A 227 -5.92 -2.57 2.30
N ASP A 228 -5.30 -1.41 2.47
CA ASP A 228 -4.93 -0.44 1.42
C ASP A 228 -4.15 -1.06 0.24
N ALA A 229 -3.27 -2.03 0.53
CA ALA A 229 -2.51 -2.75 -0.49
C ALA A 229 -3.43 -3.52 -1.46
N TRP A 230 -4.45 -4.22 -0.95
CA TRP A 230 -5.40 -4.95 -1.80
C TRP A 230 -6.36 -3.99 -2.51
N ALA A 231 -6.80 -2.94 -1.84
CA ALA A 231 -7.54 -1.87 -2.50
C ALA A 231 -6.72 -1.28 -3.66
N SER A 232 -5.42 -1.04 -3.45
CA SER A 232 -4.52 -0.55 -4.50
C SER A 232 -4.43 -1.51 -5.70
N PHE A 233 -4.41 -2.83 -5.47
CA PHE A 233 -4.41 -3.81 -6.56
C PHE A 233 -5.70 -3.75 -7.38
N HIS A 234 -6.85 -3.62 -6.73
CA HIS A 234 -8.13 -3.45 -7.42
C HIS A 234 -8.18 -2.14 -8.22
N GLY A 235 -7.80 -1.02 -7.60
CA GLY A 235 -7.76 0.29 -8.27
C GLY A 235 -6.76 0.36 -9.41
N ALA A 236 -5.66 -0.39 -9.34
CA ALA A 236 -4.74 -0.57 -10.45
C ALA A 236 -5.29 -1.45 -11.56
N GLY A 237 -6.38 -2.20 -11.33
CA GLY A 237 -7.00 -3.07 -12.33
C GLY A 237 -6.37 -4.47 -12.40
N MET A 238 -5.73 -4.95 -11.35
CA MET A 238 -5.20 -6.32 -11.30
C MET A 238 -6.35 -7.33 -11.20
N LEU A 239 -6.44 -8.23 -12.16
CA LEU A 239 -7.57 -9.18 -12.30
C LEU A 239 -7.15 -10.62 -12.48
N ARG A 240 -5.98 -10.88 -13.06
CA ARG A 240 -5.61 -12.19 -13.61
C ARG A 240 -4.21 -12.57 -13.20
N ALA A 241 -3.93 -13.87 -13.24
CA ALA A 241 -2.56 -14.36 -13.17
C ALA A 241 -1.68 -13.65 -14.22
N GLY A 242 -0.52 -13.18 -13.78
CA GLY A 242 0.41 -12.40 -14.59
C GLY A 242 0.21 -10.88 -14.56
N ASP A 243 -0.89 -10.37 -13.98
CA ASP A 243 -1.02 -8.95 -13.72
C ASP A 243 -0.10 -8.57 -12.54
N ALA A 244 0.81 -7.63 -12.76
CA ALA A 244 1.76 -7.17 -11.77
C ALA A 244 1.61 -5.67 -11.47
N MET A 245 2.14 -5.23 -10.32
CA MET A 245 2.09 -3.83 -9.91
C MET A 245 3.39 -3.42 -9.18
N ASP A 246 3.89 -2.24 -9.52
CA ASP A 246 4.74 -1.44 -8.65
C ASP A 246 3.86 -0.38 -7.98
N PRO A 247 3.66 -0.45 -6.65
CA PRO A 247 2.83 0.52 -5.93
C PRO A 247 3.45 1.92 -5.92
N GLY A 248 4.73 2.06 -6.28
CA GLY A 248 5.44 3.32 -6.18
C GLY A 248 5.60 3.79 -4.73
N GLY A 249 5.45 5.12 -4.52
CA GLY A 249 5.58 5.72 -3.20
C GLY A 249 7.03 5.82 -2.72
N ALA A 250 7.21 6.01 -1.41
CA ALA A 250 8.51 6.21 -0.79
C ALA A 250 9.38 4.94 -0.79
N ALA A 251 8.76 3.80 -0.54
CA ALA A 251 9.44 2.51 -0.42
C ALA A 251 9.56 1.75 -1.75
N GLY A 252 8.46 1.68 -2.51
CA GLY A 252 8.34 0.86 -3.69
C GLY A 252 8.07 -0.62 -3.39
N GLY A 253 7.91 -1.41 -4.43
CA GLY A 253 7.65 -2.84 -4.34
C GLY A 253 7.43 -3.46 -5.71
N PHE A 254 7.23 -4.76 -5.69
CA PHE A 254 6.72 -5.52 -6.84
C PHE A 254 5.76 -6.58 -6.32
N GLY A 255 4.55 -6.64 -6.84
CA GLY A 255 3.56 -7.67 -6.55
C GLY A 255 2.94 -8.18 -7.83
N ILE A 256 2.60 -9.47 -7.88
CA ILE A 256 1.96 -10.12 -9.02
C ILE A 256 0.83 -11.00 -8.52
N TYR A 257 -0.28 -11.08 -9.26
CA TYR A 257 -1.26 -12.15 -9.09
C TYR A 257 -0.84 -13.39 -9.85
N TRP A 258 -0.93 -14.54 -9.17
CA TRP A 258 -0.60 -15.84 -9.77
C TRP A 258 -1.63 -16.89 -9.38
N ASP A 259 -1.72 -17.97 -10.13
CA ASP A 259 -2.75 -19.02 -9.98
C ASP A 259 -2.47 -20.06 -8.89
N ARG A 260 -1.28 -19.98 -8.26
CA ARG A 260 -0.85 -20.85 -7.16
C ARG A 260 0.13 -20.13 -6.24
N PRO A 261 0.31 -20.60 -5.00
CA PRO A 261 1.35 -20.05 -4.14
C PRO A 261 2.74 -20.36 -4.73
N LEU A 262 3.66 -19.40 -4.59
CA LEU A 262 5.06 -19.59 -4.95
C LEU A 262 5.93 -19.39 -3.73
N VAL A 263 6.89 -20.28 -3.54
CA VAL A 263 7.92 -20.13 -2.51
C VAL A 263 9.13 -19.46 -3.13
N VAL A 264 9.33 -18.19 -2.83
CA VAL A 264 10.42 -17.37 -3.35
C VAL A 264 11.17 -16.76 -2.18
N PRO A 265 12.46 -17.06 -1.99
CA PRO A 265 13.24 -16.47 -0.91
C PRO A 265 13.15 -14.94 -0.91
N GLY A 266 12.90 -14.37 0.26
CA GLY A 266 12.79 -12.92 0.42
C GLY A 266 11.51 -12.29 -0.10
N SER A 267 10.56 -13.06 -0.61
CA SER A 267 9.25 -12.60 -1.05
C SER A 267 8.13 -13.19 -0.20
N PHE A 268 6.99 -12.52 -0.16
CA PHE A 268 5.76 -13.08 0.44
C PHE A 268 4.92 -13.78 -0.62
N SER A 269 4.10 -14.73 -0.18
CA SER A 269 3.04 -15.36 -0.98
C SER A 269 1.82 -15.53 -0.09
N THR A 270 0.68 -14.94 -0.47
CA THR A 270 -0.56 -14.98 0.30
C THR A 270 -1.76 -15.11 -0.63
N ILE A 271 -2.90 -15.52 -0.11
CA ILE A 271 -4.15 -15.54 -0.86
C ILE A 271 -4.48 -14.11 -1.31
N ALA A 272 -4.77 -13.94 -2.58
CA ALA A 272 -5.24 -12.66 -3.12
C ALA A 272 -6.74 -12.43 -2.77
N PRO A 273 -7.20 -11.17 -2.77
CA PRO A 273 -8.61 -10.86 -2.51
C PRO A 273 -9.53 -11.20 -3.71
N LEU A 274 -9.06 -11.96 -4.66
CA LEU A 274 -9.82 -12.51 -5.80
C LEU A 274 -9.72 -14.04 -5.78
N PRO A 275 -10.84 -14.76 -5.90
CA PRO A 275 -10.88 -16.21 -5.83
C PRO A 275 -9.92 -16.90 -6.80
N GLY A 276 -9.20 -17.91 -6.32
CA GLY A 276 -8.28 -18.71 -7.14
C GLY A 276 -6.95 -18.04 -7.47
N LEU A 277 -6.67 -16.85 -6.91
CA LEU A 277 -5.42 -16.15 -7.09
C LEU A 277 -4.63 -16.03 -5.80
N TYR A 278 -3.32 -15.89 -5.95
CA TYR A 278 -2.35 -15.59 -4.90
C TYR A 278 -1.65 -14.28 -5.23
N SER A 279 -1.34 -13.51 -4.20
CA SER A 279 -0.48 -12.32 -4.32
C SER A 279 0.93 -12.73 -3.92
N VAL A 280 1.86 -12.62 -4.86
CA VAL A 280 3.27 -12.93 -4.64
C VAL A 280 4.08 -11.67 -4.87
N GLY A 281 5.01 -11.35 -3.98
CA GLY A 281 5.75 -10.10 -4.15
C GLY A 281 6.75 -9.79 -3.06
N GLY A 282 7.30 -8.61 -3.15
CA GLY A 282 8.23 -8.08 -2.18
C GLY A 282 8.18 -6.57 -2.10
N ALA A 283 8.35 -6.05 -0.89
CA ALA A 283 8.44 -4.63 -0.62
C ALA A 283 9.91 -4.22 -0.51
N MET A 284 10.27 -3.10 -1.13
CA MET A 284 11.60 -2.49 -1.03
C MET A 284 11.64 -1.44 0.08
N ALA A 285 12.82 -0.90 0.40
CA ALA A 285 12.96 0.03 1.53
C ALA A 285 12.91 1.50 1.12
N ALA A 286 13.50 1.91 -0.01
CA ALA A 286 13.79 3.31 -0.24
C ALA A 286 13.83 3.73 -1.73
N THR A 287 13.02 3.19 -2.64
CA THR A 287 13.12 3.58 -4.06
C THR A 287 12.74 5.05 -4.31
N GLY A 288 11.55 5.48 -3.91
CA GLY A 288 11.13 6.88 -4.02
C GLY A 288 11.89 7.78 -3.05
N ARG A 289 12.14 7.31 -1.82
CA ARG A 289 12.95 8.02 -0.82
C ARG A 289 14.37 8.33 -1.29
N ALA A 290 14.96 7.49 -2.13
CA ALA A 290 16.31 7.74 -2.64
C ALA A 290 16.37 9.01 -3.52
N VAL A 291 15.32 9.25 -4.31
CA VAL A 291 15.19 10.48 -5.11
C VAL A 291 14.99 11.70 -4.20
N ASP A 292 14.11 11.61 -3.19
CA ASP A 292 13.88 12.69 -2.24
C ASP A 292 15.11 12.97 -1.38
N TRP A 293 15.79 11.93 -0.89
CA TRP A 293 17.05 12.06 -0.16
C TRP A 293 18.11 12.81 -1.01
N PHE A 294 18.30 12.38 -2.26
CA PHE A 294 19.26 13.04 -3.12
C PHE A 294 18.90 14.50 -3.36
N ARG A 295 17.62 14.78 -3.65
CA ARG A 295 17.11 16.14 -3.89
C ARG A 295 17.24 17.04 -2.66
N VAL A 296 16.89 16.55 -1.47
CA VAL A 296 16.83 17.36 -0.24
C VAL A 296 18.17 17.40 0.46
N GLU A 297 18.73 16.24 0.81
CA GLU A 297 19.91 16.15 1.67
C GLU A 297 21.21 16.40 0.90
N VAL A 298 21.30 15.94 -0.36
CA VAL A 298 22.54 16.10 -1.14
C VAL A 298 22.53 17.41 -1.93
N LEU A 299 21.39 17.79 -2.52
CA LEU A 299 21.27 19.00 -3.35
C LEU A 299 20.67 20.20 -2.60
N GLY A 300 20.39 20.09 -1.30
CA GLY A 300 19.86 21.18 -0.47
C GLY A 300 18.44 21.63 -0.83
N GLY A 301 17.67 20.81 -1.53
CA GLY A 301 16.27 21.10 -1.84
C GLY A 301 16.03 22.20 -2.88
N VAL A 302 17.07 22.62 -3.60
CA VAL A 302 16.99 23.76 -4.56
C VAL A 302 16.25 23.39 -5.86
N LEU A 303 16.07 22.12 -6.15
CA LEU A 303 15.34 21.63 -7.32
C LEU A 303 14.01 21.00 -6.92
N THR A 304 13.02 21.10 -7.81
CA THR A 304 11.83 20.23 -7.72
C THR A 304 12.17 18.81 -8.20
N THR A 305 11.34 17.85 -7.89
CA THR A 305 11.51 16.46 -8.37
C THR A 305 11.43 16.41 -9.90
N GLU A 306 10.55 17.20 -10.49
CA GLU A 306 10.39 17.29 -11.95
C GLU A 306 11.65 17.81 -12.62
N ALA A 307 12.26 18.89 -12.12
CA ALA A 307 13.50 19.44 -12.65
C ALA A 307 14.68 18.44 -12.52
N LEU A 308 14.76 17.71 -11.41
CA LEU A 308 15.77 16.66 -11.24
C LEU A 308 15.59 15.51 -12.22
N LEU A 309 14.34 15.10 -12.48
CA LEU A 309 14.01 14.05 -13.45
C LEU A 309 14.25 14.51 -14.89
N GLU A 310 14.08 15.81 -15.20
CA GLU A 310 14.43 16.37 -16.51
C GLU A 310 15.93 16.27 -16.76
N GLU A 311 16.78 16.63 -15.77
CA GLU A 311 18.23 16.45 -15.88
C GLU A 311 18.63 14.96 -16.04
N ALA A 312 17.97 14.06 -15.30
CA ALA A 312 18.16 12.62 -15.48
C ALA A 312 17.78 12.17 -16.90
N GLY A 313 16.73 12.77 -17.50
CA GLY A 313 16.29 12.53 -18.87
C GLY A 313 17.30 12.95 -19.94
N GLY A 314 18.06 14.01 -19.68
CA GLY A 314 19.17 14.47 -20.52
C GLY A 314 20.41 13.56 -20.50
N THR A 315 20.47 12.59 -19.58
CA THR A 315 21.57 11.64 -19.46
C THR A 315 21.25 10.33 -20.22
N ALA A 316 22.25 9.77 -20.87
CA ALA A 316 22.10 8.52 -21.61
C ALA A 316 21.64 7.35 -20.73
N PRO A 317 20.85 6.39 -21.28
CA PRO A 317 20.52 5.17 -20.57
C PRO A 317 21.75 4.44 -20.05
N GLY A 318 21.72 4.04 -18.76
CA GLY A 318 22.84 3.42 -18.07
C GLY A 318 23.79 4.41 -17.39
N ALA A 319 23.41 5.72 -17.34
CA ALA A 319 24.14 6.77 -16.63
C ALA A 319 25.67 6.73 -16.87
N ASP A 320 26.09 6.42 -18.11
CA ASP A 320 27.48 6.24 -18.55
C ASP A 320 28.31 5.28 -17.68
N GLY A 321 27.67 4.22 -17.20
CA GLY A 321 28.30 3.16 -16.39
C GLY A 321 28.21 3.39 -14.88
N LEU A 322 27.50 4.42 -14.44
CA LEU A 322 27.28 4.68 -13.02
C LEU A 322 26.12 3.83 -12.49
N LEU A 323 26.39 3.03 -11.45
CA LEU A 323 25.37 2.27 -10.71
C LEU A 323 25.14 2.88 -9.33
N PHE A 324 23.90 2.78 -8.86
CA PHE A 324 23.50 3.11 -7.49
C PHE A 324 22.83 1.91 -6.80
N LEU A 325 23.17 1.67 -5.53
CA LEU A 325 22.43 0.76 -4.64
C LEU A 325 21.47 1.58 -3.77
N PRO A 326 20.15 1.38 -3.86
CA PRO A 326 19.19 2.25 -3.18
C PRO A 326 18.95 1.88 -1.70
N TYR A 327 19.87 1.20 -1.03
CA TYR A 327 19.71 0.60 0.30
C TYR A 327 19.95 1.60 1.44
N LEU A 328 19.46 2.83 1.29
CA LEU A 328 19.66 3.92 2.25
C LEU A 328 19.02 3.66 3.63
N ALA A 329 18.02 2.78 3.70
CA ALA A 329 17.32 2.41 4.93
C ALA A 329 17.42 0.88 5.23
N GLY A 330 18.54 0.28 4.86
CA GLY A 330 18.61 -1.18 4.72
C GLY A 330 17.87 -1.63 3.47
N GLU A 331 17.67 -2.93 3.31
CA GLU A 331 16.81 -3.46 2.24
C GLU A 331 15.93 -4.59 2.77
N ARG A 332 14.68 -4.61 2.29
CA ARG A 332 13.74 -5.71 2.52
C ARG A 332 13.87 -6.74 1.41
N SER A 333 12.87 -6.90 0.59
CA SER A 333 12.90 -7.88 -0.50
C SER A 333 13.92 -7.51 -1.59
N PRO A 334 14.67 -8.49 -2.11
CA PRO A 334 14.70 -9.89 -1.69
C PRO A 334 15.75 -10.20 -0.60
N LEU A 335 16.47 -9.20 -0.08
CA LEU A 335 17.67 -9.38 0.75
C LEU A 335 17.37 -9.56 2.24
N TRP A 336 16.41 -8.84 2.77
CA TRP A 336 16.08 -8.77 4.22
C TRP A 336 17.31 -8.45 5.07
N ASP A 337 18.12 -7.49 4.63
CA ASP A 337 19.31 -7.02 5.32
C ASP A 337 19.16 -5.58 5.84
N PRO A 338 18.86 -5.39 7.12
CA PRO A 338 18.75 -4.04 7.71
C PRO A 338 20.09 -3.31 7.79
N SER A 339 21.22 -4.04 7.66
CA SER A 339 22.57 -3.48 7.66
C SER A 339 23.04 -3.02 6.27
N ALA A 340 22.30 -3.35 5.20
CA ALA A 340 22.62 -2.89 3.86
C ALA A 340 22.67 -1.35 3.78
N ARG A 341 23.58 -0.80 2.97
CA ARG A 341 23.72 0.66 2.77
C ARG A 341 23.82 1.00 1.30
N GLY A 342 23.39 2.24 0.99
CA GLY A 342 23.47 2.80 -0.35
C GLY A 342 24.93 3.05 -0.79
N ALA A 343 25.17 2.92 -2.10
CA ALA A 343 26.47 3.19 -2.69
C ALA A 343 26.36 3.62 -4.14
N PHE A 344 27.18 4.59 -4.56
CA PHE A 344 27.46 4.86 -5.97
C PHE A 344 28.73 4.12 -6.38
N VAL A 345 28.68 3.41 -7.50
CA VAL A 345 29.81 2.63 -8.02
C VAL A 345 30.03 2.98 -9.49
N GLY A 346 31.30 3.26 -9.86
CA GLY A 346 31.68 3.65 -11.20
C GLY A 346 31.82 5.17 -11.41
N LEU A 347 31.86 5.97 -10.33
CA LEU A 347 32.06 7.43 -10.44
C LEU A 347 33.35 7.79 -11.14
N SER A 348 33.24 8.80 -12.01
CA SER A 348 34.38 9.45 -12.69
C SER A 348 34.14 10.97 -12.78
N LEU A 349 35.15 11.71 -13.21
CA LEU A 349 35.08 13.19 -13.35
C LEU A 349 34.03 13.66 -14.38
N GLN A 350 33.56 12.78 -15.26
CA GLN A 350 32.54 13.11 -16.26
C GLN A 350 31.11 13.05 -15.71
N HIS A 351 30.92 12.42 -14.56
CA HIS A 351 29.59 12.25 -13.99
C HIS A 351 29.15 13.50 -13.25
N GLY A 352 28.16 14.19 -13.77
CA GLY A 352 27.47 15.31 -13.12
C GLY A 352 26.17 14.90 -12.46
N ARG A 353 25.42 15.89 -11.96
CA ARG A 353 24.16 15.73 -11.22
C ARG A 353 23.12 14.90 -11.98
N GLY A 354 22.96 15.12 -13.29
CA GLY A 354 22.03 14.35 -14.12
C GLY A 354 22.36 12.86 -14.15
N HIS A 355 23.65 12.48 -14.15
CA HIS A 355 24.08 11.08 -14.10
C HIS A 355 23.74 10.44 -12.75
N LEU A 356 23.96 11.15 -11.64
CA LEU A 356 23.61 10.68 -10.30
C LEU A 356 22.09 10.48 -10.18
N ALA A 357 21.31 11.46 -10.61
CA ALA A 357 19.85 11.38 -10.63
C ALA A 357 19.36 10.20 -11.50
N ARG A 358 19.96 10.04 -12.70
CA ARG A 358 19.65 8.93 -13.59
C ARG A 358 19.94 7.58 -12.96
N ALA A 359 21.11 7.41 -12.35
CA ALA A 359 21.49 6.18 -11.66
C ALA A 359 20.55 5.83 -10.52
N ILE A 360 20.05 6.82 -9.74
CA ILE A 360 19.06 6.61 -8.68
C ILE A 360 17.74 6.12 -9.25
N VAL A 361 17.24 6.74 -10.31
CA VAL A 361 15.98 6.34 -10.95
C VAL A 361 16.09 4.94 -11.56
N GLU A 362 17.21 4.63 -12.24
CA GLU A 362 17.49 3.29 -12.79
C GLU A 362 17.62 2.23 -11.68
N ALA A 363 18.25 2.58 -10.54
CA ALA A 363 18.36 1.69 -9.39
C ALA A 363 16.99 1.24 -8.84
N SER A 364 15.99 2.13 -8.86
CA SER A 364 14.62 1.76 -8.46
C SER A 364 14.03 0.68 -9.35
N ALA A 365 14.27 0.75 -10.65
CA ALA A 365 13.82 -0.26 -11.62
C ALA A 365 14.64 -1.56 -11.52
N LEU A 366 15.95 -1.47 -11.25
CA LEU A 366 16.80 -2.64 -10.99
C LEU A 366 16.37 -3.37 -9.73
N ALA A 367 15.95 -2.65 -8.68
CA ALA A 367 15.40 -3.24 -7.46
C ALA A 367 14.07 -3.98 -7.73
N ILE A 368 13.15 -3.38 -8.52
CA ILE A 368 11.92 -4.05 -8.98
C ILE A 368 12.28 -5.33 -9.74
N ARG A 369 13.21 -5.25 -10.70
CA ARG A 369 13.67 -6.42 -11.47
C ARG A 369 14.25 -7.52 -10.56
N HIS A 370 14.99 -7.15 -9.51
CA HIS A 370 15.58 -8.09 -8.56
C HIS A 370 14.52 -8.91 -7.80
N VAL A 371 13.43 -8.26 -7.37
CA VAL A 371 12.30 -8.98 -6.76
C VAL A 371 11.58 -9.84 -7.81
N ALA A 372 11.28 -9.27 -8.97
CA ALA A 372 10.53 -9.94 -10.04
C ALA A 372 11.25 -11.18 -10.57
N GLU A 373 12.59 -11.14 -10.71
CA GLU A 373 13.37 -12.25 -11.28
C GLU A 373 13.25 -13.54 -10.47
N GLY A 374 13.26 -13.45 -9.13
CA GLY A 374 13.03 -14.61 -8.25
C GLY A 374 11.66 -15.23 -8.45
N ILE A 375 10.64 -14.39 -8.65
CA ILE A 375 9.24 -14.81 -8.86
C ILE A 375 9.08 -15.45 -10.24
N VAL A 376 9.69 -14.86 -11.28
CA VAL A 376 9.69 -15.40 -12.64
C VAL A 376 10.45 -16.73 -12.69
N ALA A 377 11.60 -16.83 -12.00
CA ALA A 377 12.35 -18.09 -11.91
C ALA A 377 11.57 -19.20 -11.21
N ALA A 378 10.65 -18.85 -10.30
CA ALA A 378 9.73 -19.80 -9.66
C ALA A 378 8.53 -20.19 -10.54
N GLY A 379 8.46 -19.68 -11.78
CA GLY A 379 7.50 -20.08 -12.82
C GLY A 379 6.32 -19.13 -13.01
N ALA A 380 6.36 -17.91 -12.47
CA ALA A 380 5.37 -16.88 -12.82
C ALA A 380 5.74 -16.21 -14.15
N GLU A 381 4.71 -15.75 -14.87
CA GLU A 381 4.86 -14.96 -16.09
C GLU A 381 4.23 -13.58 -15.87
N VAL A 382 5.00 -12.53 -16.08
CA VAL A 382 4.49 -11.15 -16.00
C VAL A 382 3.88 -10.78 -17.34
N ARG A 383 2.57 -10.50 -17.36
CA ARG A 383 1.86 -10.03 -18.54
C ARG A 383 2.03 -8.55 -18.76
N THR A 384 1.69 -7.78 -17.72
CA THR A 384 1.84 -6.32 -17.67
C THR A 384 2.18 -5.92 -16.24
N MET A 385 2.93 -4.84 -16.10
CA MET A 385 3.23 -4.23 -14.81
C MET A 385 2.56 -2.85 -14.73
N ARG A 386 1.63 -2.68 -13.82
CA ARG A 386 1.03 -1.38 -13.53
C ARG A 386 1.91 -0.59 -12.58
N VAL A 387 2.14 0.69 -12.93
CA VAL A 387 2.94 1.61 -12.10
C VAL A 387 2.03 2.66 -11.48
N CYS A 388 2.13 2.83 -10.15
CA CYS A 388 1.19 3.61 -9.37
C CYS A 388 1.92 4.66 -8.52
N GLY A 389 1.13 5.49 -7.82
CA GLY A 389 1.64 6.51 -6.90
C GLY A 389 2.41 7.66 -7.57
N GLY A 390 3.16 8.41 -6.76
CA GLY A 390 3.90 9.60 -7.20
C GLY A 390 4.85 9.37 -8.37
N PRO A 391 5.73 8.36 -8.32
CA PRO A 391 6.68 8.04 -9.40
C PRO A 391 6.02 7.82 -10.76
N ALA A 392 4.81 7.28 -10.81
CA ALA A 392 4.07 7.01 -12.04
C ALA A 392 3.65 8.28 -12.81
N ARG A 393 3.78 9.47 -12.22
CA ARG A 393 3.60 10.76 -12.91
C ARG A 393 4.70 11.04 -13.94
N SER A 394 5.91 10.49 -13.72
CA SER A 394 7.07 10.69 -14.59
C SER A 394 7.09 9.69 -15.73
N GLU A 395 7.01 10.20 -16.97
CA GLU A 395 7.14 9.38 -18.18
C GLU A 395 8.51 8.73 -18.28
N LEU A 396 9.56 9.49 -17.96
CA LEU A 396 10.93 8.98 -17.92
C LEU A 396 11.07 7.79 -16.98
N TRP A 397 10.57 7.92 -15.76
CA TRP A 397 10.67 6.86 -14.75
C TRP A 397 9.91 5.59 -15.17
N ASN A 398 8.72 5.77 -15.74
CA ASN A 398 7.92 4.66 -16.24
C ASN A 398 8.59 3.94 -17.42
N GLN A 399 9.19 4.70 -18.36
CA GLN A 399 9.94 4.11 -19.47
C GLN A 399 11.21 3.37 -19.00
N ILE A 400 11.92 3.91 -17.99
CA ILE A 400 13.06 3.23 -17.36
C ILE A 400 12.63 1.91 -16.75
N LYS A 401 11.47 1.88 -16.06
CA LYS A 401 10.93 0.61 -15.52
C LYS A 401 10.66 -0.41 -16.61
N ALA A 402 10.04 0.01 -17.71
CA ALA A 402 9.82 -0.90 -18.85
C ALA A 402 11.14 -1.44 -19.41
N ASP A 403 12.10 -0.56 -19.71
CA ASP A 403 13.38 -0.92 -20.32
C ASP A 403 14.23 -1.84 -19.43
N VAL A 404 14.28 -1.55 -18.13
CA VAL A 404 15.08 -2.31 -17.15
C VAL A 404 14.48 -3.68 -16.87
N THR A 405 13.16 -3.74 -16.66
CA THR A 405 12.46 -5.00 -16.34
C THR A 405 12.21 -5.86 -17.57
N GLY A 406 12.02 -5.22 -18.72
CA GLY A 406 11.58 -5.88 -19.94
C GLY A 406 10.08 -6.20 -19.96
N PHE A 407 9.30 -5.62 -19.05
CA PHE A 407 7.85 -5.80 -18.97
C PHE A 407 7.11 -4.69 -19.70
N GLU A 408 5.96 -5.03 -20.30
CA GLU A 408 4.98 -4.01 -20.69
C GLU A 408 4.51 -3.26 -19.45
N VAL A 409 4.56 -1.93 -19.50
CA VAL A 409 4.16 -1.05 -18.38
C VAL A 409 2.86 -0.34 -18.72
N GLU A 410 1.91 -0.39 -17.80
CA GLU A 410 0.65 0.34 -17.86
C GLU A 410 0.57 1.39 -16.76
N VAL A 411 0.15 2.60 -17.12
CA VAL A 411 -0.11 3.68 -16.17
C VAL A 411 -1.62 3.84 -16.00
N PRO A 412 -2.19 3.56 -14.83
CA PRO A 412 -3.60 3.78 -14.55
C PRO A 412 -4.01 5.25 -14.73
N ALA A 413 -5.25 5.49 -15.11
CA ALA A 413 -5.81 6.84 -15.21
C ALA A 413 -5.88 7.52 -13.84
N VAL A 414 -6.19 6.75 -12.79
CA VAL A 414 -6.18 7.19 -11.40
C VAL A 414 -4.95 6.63 -10.70
N LEU A 415 -4.00 7.49 -10.33
CA LEU A 415 -2.75 7.09 -9.68
C LEU A 415 -2.92 6.82 -8.16
N GLU A 416 -3.97 7.34 -7.55
CA GLU A 416 -4.38 7.06 -6.17
C GLU A 416 -5.18 5.75 -6.15
N THR A 417 -4.49 4.67 -6.37
CA THR A 417 -5.11 3.36 -6.63
C THR A 417 -5.87 2.79 -5.44
N ALA A 418 -5.48 3.08 -4.20
CA ALA A 418 -6.23 2.70 -3.01
C ALA A 418 -7.62 3.36 -2.99
N VAL A 419 -7.67 4.69 -3.23
CA VAL A 419 -8.94 5.43 -3.37
C VAL A 419 -9.83 4.83 -4.47
N ALA A 420 -9.25 4.53 -5.64
CA ALA A 420 -9.97 3.89 -6.73
C ALA A 420 -10.49 2.50 -6.34
N GLY A 421 -9.67 1.70 -5.64
CA GLY A 421 -10.04 0.37 -5.18
C GLY A 421 -11.15 0.36 -4.15
N SER A 422 -11.12 1.28 -3.19
CA SER A 422 -12.22 1.49 -2.24
C SER A 422 -13.51 1.88 -2.93
N ALA A 423 -13.43 2.71 -3.98
CA ALA A 423 -14.60 3.07 -4.79
C ALA A 423 -15.14 1.87 -5.57
N ILE A 424 -14.28 1.05 -6.16
CA ILE A 424 -14.63 -0.20 -6.87
C ILE A 424 -15.35 -1.16 -5.93
N LEU A 425 -14.80 -1.34 -4.73
CA LEU A 425 -15.39 -2.21 -3.71
C LEU A 425 -16.79 -1.72 -3.31
N ALA A 426 -16.93 -0.41 -3.09
CA ALA A 426 -18.21 0.20 -2.73
C ALA A 426 -19.24 0.14 -3.86
N ALA A 427 -18.83 0.41 -5.10
CA ALA A 427 -19.71 0.30 -6.28
C ALA A 427 -20.23 -1.12 -6.47
N THR A 428 -19.39 -2.13 -6.20
CA THR A 428 -19.80 -3.55 -6.17
C THR A 428 -20.81 -3.80 -5.07
N GLY A 429 -20.53 -3.30 -3.85
CA GLY A 429 -21.35 -3.52 -2.65
C GLY A 429 -22.77 -2.99 -2.76
N ILE A 430 -22.98 -1.90 -3.48
CA ILE A 430 -24.32 -1.33 -3.73
C ILE A 430 -24.99 -1.89 -5.00
N GLY A 431 -24.37 -2.86 -5.68
CA GLY A 431 -24.92 -3.48 -6.90
C GLY A 431 -24.84 -2.61 -8.15
N ALA A 432 -24.00 -1.55 -8.18
CA ALA A 432 -23.77 -0.76 -9.39
C ALA A 432 -23.00 -1.57 -10.45
N TRP A 433 -22.27 -2.60 -10.02
CA TRP A 433 -21.60 -3.59 -10.84
C TRP A 433 -22.00 -5.01 -10.39
N PRO A 434 -22.09 -6.00 -11.30
CA PRO A 434 -22.58 -7.32 -10.99
C PRO A 434 -21.67 -8.10 -10.03
N ASP A 435 -20.36 -7.89 -10.11
CA ASP A 435 -19.34 -8.50 -9.26
C ASP A 435 -18.07 -7.67 -9.24
N LEU A 436 -17.14 -8.04 -8.36
CA LEU A 436 -15.88 -7.32 -8.18
C LEU A 436 -14.96 -7.37 -9.42
N PRO A 437 -14.79 -8.52 -10.12
CA PRO A 437 -14.04 -8.55 -11.37
C PRO A 437 -14.58 -7.61 -12.45
N ALA A 438 -15.90 -7.54 -12.64
CA ALA A 438 -16.54 -6.63 -13.57
C ALA A 438 -16.31 -5.17 -13.20
N ALA A 439 -16.43 -4.83 -11.91
CA ALA A 439 -16.15 -3.48 -11.39
C ALA A 439 -14.69 -3.09 -11.60
N ILE A 440 -13.74 -3.96 -11.27
CA ILE A 440 -12.30 -3.72 -11.52
C ILE A 440 -12.06 -3.47 -13.00
N GLY A 441 -12.55 -4.35 -13.89
CA GLY A 441 -12.36 -4.21 -15.35
C GLY A 441 -13.00 -2.97 -15.96
N GLY A 442 -14.15 -2.52 -15.41
CA GLY A 442 -14.89 -1.38 -15.92
C GLY A 442 -14.47 -0.02 -15.36
N MET A 443 -14.02 0.02 -14.11
CA MET A 443 -13.65 1.26 -13.42
C MET A 443 -12.14 1.56 -13.49
N SER A 444 -11.26 0.54 -13.65
CA SER A 444 -9.82 0.75 -13.77
C SER A 444 -9.43 0.97 -15.23
N ARG A 445 -9.17 2.23 -15.58
CA ARG A 445 -8.78 2.61 -16.94
C ARG A 445 -7.27 2.78 -17.03
N VAL A 446 -6.68 2.37 -18.14
CA VAL A 446 -5.27 2.62 -18.45
C VAL A 446 -5.16 3.92 -19.25
N ARG A 447 -4.31 4.84 -18.77
CA ARG A 447 -4.03 6.12 -19.42
C ARG A 447 -2.95 6.00 -20.48
N ARG A 448 -1.93 5.16 -20.22
CA ARG A 448 -0.76 5.02 -21.07
C ARG A 448 -0.19 3.61 -21.01
N HIS A 449 0.32 3.16 -22.16
CA HIS A 449 1.11 1.94 -22.31
C HIS A 449 2.53 2.32 -22.72
N LEU A 450 3.53 1.63 -22.17
CA LEU A 450 4.93 1.78 -22.53
C LEU A 450 5.53 0.39 -22.72
N SER A 451 6.11 0.18 -23.89
CA SER A 451 6.85 -1.04 -24.20
C SER A 451 8.34 -0.87 -23.93
N PRO A 452 9.03 -1.92 -23.49
CA PRO A 452 10.47 -1.89 -23.35
C PRO A 452 11.15 -1.68 -24.70
N ARG A 453 12.25 -0.90 -24.74
CA ARG A 453 13.06 -0.64 -25.93
C ARG A 453 14.04 -1.78 -26.14
N PRO A 454 13.91 -2.59 -27.20
CA PRO A 454 14.71 -3.81 -27.40
C PRO A 454 16.23 -3.51 -27.51
N GLU A 455 16.60 -2.37 -28.07
CA GLU A 455 18.00 -1.94 -28.23
C GLU A 455 18.70 -1.69 -26.91
N LEU A 456 17.97 -1.43 -25.80
CA LEU A 456 18.53 -1.22 -24.48
C LEU A 456 18.64 -2.50 -23.65
N ARG A 457 18.04 -3.60 -24.09
CA ARG A 457 17.98 -4.85 -23.33
C ARG A 457 19.34 -5.35 -22.89
N ALA A 458 20.28 -5.49 -23.85
CA ALA A 458 21.63 -5.98 -23.54
C ALA A 458 22.40 -5.06 -22.57
N ARG A 459 22.16 -3.75 -22.62
CA ARG A 459 22.75 -2.79 -21.68
C ARG A 459 22.23 -3.03 -20.27
N TYR A 460 20.91 -3.04 -20.09
CA TYR A 460 20.31 -3.22 -18.76
C TYR A 460 20.50 -4.62 -18.20
N ASP A 461 20.65 -5.65 -19.02
CA ASP A 461 21.03 -6.99 -18.56
C ASP A 461 22.43 -7.00 -17.93
N ARG A 462 23.43 -6.38 -18.59
CA ARG A 462 24.78 -6.22 -18.00
C ARG A 462 24.77 -5.40 -16.72
N MET A 463 23.98 -4.31 -16.67
CA MET A 463 23.86 -3.49 -15.48
C MET A 463 23.20 -4.25 -14.34
N PHE A 464 22.18 -5.03 -14.61
CA PHE A 464 21.51 -5.85 -13.61
C PHE A 464 22.42 -6.96 -13.06
N ASP A 465 23.21 -7.60 -13.90
CA ASP A 465 24.22 -8.58 -13.46
C ASP A 465 25.27 -7.94 -12.55
N ALA A 466 25.69 -6.73 -12.83
CA ALA A 466 26.58 -5.97 -11.96
C ALA A 466 25.89 -5.58 -10.65
N TYR A 467 24.64 -5.06 -10.73
CA TYR A 467 23.83 -4.65 -9.59
C TYR A 467 23.66 -5.76 -8.54
N ARG A 468 23.31 -6.98 -8.98
CA ARG A 468 23.16 -8.14 -8.06
C ARG A 468 24.43 -8.53 -7.34
N ARG A 469 25.61 -8.28 -7.93
CA ARG A 469 26.93 -8.60 -7.35
C ARG A 469 27.44 -7.52 -6.41
N LEU A 470 26.91 -6.29 -6.49
CA LEU A 470 27.43 -5.17 -5.71
C LEU A 470 27.20 -5.34 -4.21
N HIS A 471 25.96 -5.66 -3.79
CA HIS A 471 25.69 -5.81 -2.36
C HIS A 471 26.55 -6.87 -1.69
N PRO A 472 26.64 -8.11 -2.19
CA PRO A 472 27.55 -9.11 -1.60
C PRO A 472 29.02 -8.67 -1.56
N ALA A 473 29.47 -7.90 -2.55
CA ALA A 473 30.85 -7.42 -2.61
C ALA A 473 31.18 -6.35 -1.57
N ILE A 474 30.23 -5.43 -1.30
CA ILE A 474 30.46 -4.30 -0.38
C ILE A 474 29.95 -4.55 1.06
N ALA A 475 29.05 -5.51 1.28
CA ALA A 475 28.46 -5.77 2.59
C ALA A 475 29.48 -6.01 3.70
N PRO A 476 30.58 -6.77 3.50
CA PRO A 476 31.63 -6.92 4.53
C PRO A 476 32.24 -5.58 4.93
N ILE A 477 32.57 -4.74 3.96
CA ILE A 477 33.15 -3.39 4.18
C ILE A 477 32.16 -2.49 4.92
N VAL A 478 30.90 -2.52 4.52
CA VAL A 478 29.84 -1.72 5.16
C VAL A 478 29.67 -2.13 6.64
N ARG A 479 29.69 -3.43 6.95
CA ARG A 479 29.60 -3.90 8.33
C ARG A 479 30.80 -3.46 9.18
N GLU A 480 32.01 -3.60 8.65
CA GLU A 480 33.24 -3.14 9.33
C GLU A 480 33.16 -1.64 9.68
N LEU A 481 32.70 -0.79 8.72
CA LEU A 481 32.52 0.64 8.97
C LEU A 481 31.46 0.96 10.02
N GLN A 482 30.43 0.13 10.16
CA GLN A 482 29.39 0.30 11.17
C GLN A 482 29.83 -0.13 12.56
N GLU A 483 30.61 -1.22 12.67
CA GLU A 483 31.15 -1.73 13.94
C GLU A 483 32.25 -0.81 14.50
N GLY A 484 33.02 -0.12 13.65
CA GLY A 484 34.08 0.81 14.07
C GLY A 484 33.60 2.21 14.47
N GLY A 485 32.30 2.51 14.34
CA GLY A 485 31.69 3.81 14.65
C GLY A 485 30.81 3.83 15.90
N ALA A 486 30.82 2.78 16.69
CA ALA A 486 30.03 2.64 17.94
C ALA A 486 30.87 2.99 19.19
#